data_7bea4872004fa061f51325389fe78b92
#
_entry.id   7bea4872004fa061f51325389fe78b92
#
_cell.length_a   1.000
_cell.length_b   1.000
_cell.length_c   1.000
_cell.angle_alpha   90.00
_cell.angle_beta   90.00
_cell.angle_gamma   90.00
#
_symmetry.space_group_name_H-M   'P 1'
#
loop_
_entity.id
_entity.type
_entity.pdbx_description
1 polymer ?
#
loop_
_entity_poly.entity_id
_entity_poly.type
_entity_poly.pdbx_seq_one_letter_code
_entity_poly.pdbx_strand_id
1 'polypeptide(L)'
;MMTTHIATLAVALAAWATMPALAGPGAHGPNGEHLDTPAAVSGSGLARLPDGSVLVPKLAQRRMGIRTAMPQPAAHPMTVELNAVVAIDPNAGGRLQAGHPGWIDPPPGGFPVLGQRVSKGQALAVLRHKSEPFDIGNQQAQFANLSASLKLARQRLQRLESLTDSIPRKEIEAARAEVQSLSGQRDAVGKSLHQTDTLTAPASGVIASANVLAGQVVAAGDVLYEVVDPARLLIEASTADSSLANRIKGGALASGTGGKLEFVGAGRSLKNGAVPLTFRLTGSDVPLAVGQPVTVVATLSDTLRGIALPSEALVRNASNLPVVWIKSGTQRFIAQPVEARVLDARTVVVVGGLSPENRVVVSGAALINQIR
;
A
#
# COMPACT_ATOMS: atom_id res chain seq x y z
N MET A 1 105.65 -19.41 -34.57
CA MET A 1 104.90 -18.12 -34.31
C MET A 1 103.40 -18.42 -34.30
N MET A 2 102.93 -19.04 -33.27
CA MET A 2 101.51 -19.44 -33.27
C MET A 2 101.01 -19.84 -31.83
N THR A 3 101.14 -18.85 -30.84
CA THR A 3 100.73 -19.17 -29.44
C THR A 3 100.28 -17.95 -28.64
N THR A 4 99.98 -16.82 -29.26
CA THR A 4 99.67 -15.59 -28.51
C THR A 4 98.24 -15.06 -28.67
N HIS A 5 97.34 -15.70 -29.44
CA HIS A 5 95.94 -15.23 -29.66
C HIS A 5 94.84 -16.02 -28.87
N ILE A 6 95.20 -17.08 -28.13
CA ILE A 6 94.18 -17.88 -27.39
C ILE A 6 94.01 -17.35 -25.93
N ALA A 7 94.96 -16.59 -25.38
CA ALA A 7 94.90 -16.12 -24.01
C ALA A 7 93.98 -14.92 -23.82
N THR A 8 93.69 -14.11 -24.85
CA THR A 8 92.88 -12.87 -24.76
C THR A 8 91.39 -13.12 -24.90
N LEU A 9 90.98 -14.28 -25.47
CA LEU A 9 89.54 -14.58 -25.60
C LEU A 9 88.94 -15.20 -24.34
N ALA A 10 89.72 -15.86 -23.49
CA ALA A 10 89.32 -16.44 -22.25
C ALA A 10 88.99 -15.42 -21.11
N VAL A 11 89.68 -14.23 -21.13
CA VAL A 11 89.48 -13.20 -20.11
C VAL A 11 88.21 -12.38 -20.38
N ALA A 12 87.77 -12.27 -21.64
CA ALA A 12 86.59 -11.48 -21.98
C ALA A 12 85.26 -12.26 -21.63
N LEU A 13 85.29 -13.61 -21.55
CA LEU A 13 84.13 -14.40 -21.21
C LEU A 13 83.89 -14.50 -19.69
N ALA A 14 84.90 -14.31 -18.88
CA ALA A 14 84.82 -14.38 -17.42
C ALA A 14 84.25 -13.08 -16.76
N ALA A 15 84.28 -11.96 -17.49
CA ALA A 15 83.81 -10.65 -16.97
C ALA A 15 82.26 -10.49 -17.07
N TRP A 16 81.55 -11.38 -17.78
CA TRP A 16 80.08 -11.30 -17.89
C TRP A 16 79.30 -12.16 -16.88
N ALA A 17 79.97 -12.95 -16.06
CA ALA A 17 79.35 -13.87 -15.13
C ALA A 17 79.08 -13.31 -13.71
N THR A 18 79.36 -12.04 -13.44
CA THR A 18 79.15 -11.40 -12.12
C THR A 18 78.29 -10.15 -12.21
N MET A 19 77.09 -10.29 -12.82
CA MET A 19 76.03 -9.31 -12.49
C MET A 19 75.44 -9.71 -11.12
N PRO A 20 75.38 -8.81 -10.13
CA PRO A 20 74.66 -9.07 -8.89
C PRO A 20 73.20 -9.23 -9.22
N ALA A 21 72.62 -10.39 -8.86
CA ALA A 21 71.19 -10.54 -8.82
C ALA A 21 70.63 -9.51 -7.83
N LEU A 22 70.00 -8.45 -8.33
CA LEU A 22 69.18 -7.52 -7.54
C LEU A 22 67.98 -8.35 -7.08
N ALA A 23 68.13 -9.05 -5.95
CA ALA A 23 66.97 -9.56 -5.19
C ALA A 23 66.17 -8.36 -4.69
N GLY A 24 64.98 -8.12 -5.24
CA GLY A 24 64.05 -7.18 -4.70
C GLY A 24 63.69 -7.53 -3.25
N PRO A 25 63.40 -6.53 -2.40
CA PRO A 25 62.99 -6.80 -1.02
C PRO A 25 61.59 -7.46 -1.04
N GLY A 26 61.52 -8.77 -0.94
CA GLY A 26 60.32 -9.57 -0.85
C GLY A 26 60.54 -10.73 0.12
N ALA A 27 59.60 -11.08 0.97
CA ALA A 27 59.65 -12.24 1.84
C ALA A 27 59.59 -13.51 1.01
N HIS A 28 60.61 -14.42 1.16
CA HIS A 28 60.67 -15.71 0.50
C HIS A 28 60.25 -16.79 1.49
N GLY A 29 59.43 -17.74 1.06
CA GLY A 29 59.10 -18.94 1.82
C GLY A 29 60.34 -19.87 1.88
N PRO A 30 60.31 -20.94 2.73
CA PRO A 30 61.45 -21.86 2.92
C PRO A 30 61.88 -22.61 1.66
N ASN A 31 61.12 -22.56 0.58
CA ASN A 31 61.44 -23.16 -0.73
C ASN A 31 61.74 -22.09 -1.82
N GLY A 32 61.99 -20.83 -1.47
CA GLY A 32 62.28 -19.77 -2.43
C GLY A 32 61.06 -19.16 -3.11
N GLU A 33 59.86 -19.46 -2.65
CA GLU A 33 58.63 -18.89 -3.17
C GLU A 33 58.48 -17.41 -2.74
N HIS A 34 58.20 -16.55 -3.68
CA HIS A 34 57.83 -15.13 -3.37
C HIS A 34 56.46 -15.14 -2.68
N LEU A 35 56.46 -14.86 -1.38
CA LEU A 35 55.24 -14.73 -0.56
C LEU A 35 54.52 -13.43 -0.81
N ASP A 36 55.09 -12.49 -1.56
CA ASP A 36 54.47 -11.20 -1.92
C ASP A 36 53.86 -11.24 -3.33
N THR A 37 53.18 -12.32 -3.71
CA THR A 37 52.31 -12.24 -4.88
C THR A 37 51.17 -11.29 -4.53
N PRO A 38 51.05 -10.10 -5.10
CA PRO A 38 49.88 -9.26 -4.89
C PRO A 38 48.71 -10.09 -5.35
N ALA A 39 47.71 -10.30 -4.47
CA ALA A 39 46.46 -10.91 -4.87
C ALA A 39 46.02 -10.23 -6.17
N ALA A 40 45.71 -11.00 -7.22
CA ALA A 40 45.44 -10.48 -8.56
C ALA A 40 44.42 -9.35 -8.48
N VAL A 41 44.92 -8.12 -8.54
CA VAL A 41 44.11 -6.91 -8.55
C VAL A 41 43.35 -7.00 -9.86
N SER A 42 42.07 -7.28 -9.82
CA SER A 42 41.21 -7.18 -11.00
C SER A 42 41.53 -5.87 -11.70
N GLY A 43 41.51 -5.79 -13.03
CA GLY A 43 41.94 -4.60 -13.79
C GLY A 43 41.24 -3.28 -13.41
N SER A 44 40.21 -3.35 -12.52
CA SER A 44 39.54 -2.24 -11.89
C SER A 44 40.21 -1.71 -10.60
N GLY A 45 41.23 -2.41 -10.06
CA GLY A 45 41.85 -2.11 -8.75
C GLY A 45 40.93 -2.40 -7.55
N LEU A 46 39.79 -3.04 -7.75
CA LEU A 46 38.87 -3.48 -6.71
C LEU A 46 39.31 -4.85 -6.19
N ALA A 47 39.43 -5.03 -4.89
CA ALA A 47 39.80 -6.33 -4.32
C ALA A 47 39.22 -6.51 -2.93
N ARG A 48 38.78 -7.74 -2.61
CA ARG A 48 38.51 -8.19 -1.25
C ARG A 48 39.77 -8.81 -0.66
N LEU A 49 40.18 -8.31 0.49
CA LEU A 49 41.38 -8.78 1.19
C LEU A 49 41.04 -10.02 2.05
N PRO A 50 42.06 -10.84 2.44
CA PRO A 50 41.87 -12.04 3.25
C PRO A 50 41.20 -11.77 4.61
N ASP A 51 41.34 -10.57 5.16
CA ASP A 51 40.70 -10.14 6.41
C ASP A 51 39.23 -9.69 6.21
N GLY A 52 38.68 -9.86 5.01
CA GLY A 52 37.31 -9.48 4.68
C GLY A 52 37.11 -8.00 4.37
N SER A 53 38.15 -7.18 4.54
CA SER A 53 38.08 -5.76 4.13
C SER A 53 38.13 -5.64 2.60
N VAL A 54 37.67 -4.50 2.08
CA VAL A 54 37.60 -4.24 0.65
C VAL A 54 38.43 -3.04 0.29
N LEU A 55 39.26 -3.16 -0.74
CA LEU A 55 40.03 -2.07 -1.33
C LEU A 55 39.22 -1.46 -2.49
N VAL A 56 38.98 -0.15 -2.41
CA VAL A 56 38.26 0.60 -3.44
C VAL A 56 39.06 1.86 -3.77
N PRO A 57 39.73 1.93 -4.95
CA PRO A 57 40.46 3.13 -5.39
C PRO A 57 39.58 4.38 -5.44
N LYS A 58 40.15 5.55 -5.21
CA LYS A 58 39.39 6.82 -5.15
C LYS A 58 38.56 7.10 -6.41
N LEU A 59 39.04 6.71 -7.60
CA LEU A 59 38.29 6.89 -8.83
C LEU A 59 37.05 5.97 -8.84
N ALA A 60 37.20 4.74 -8.38
CA ALA A 60 36.09 3.78 -8.24
C ALA A 60 35.10 4.25 -7.19
N GLN A 61 35.54 4.79 -6.04
CA GLN A 61 34.63 5.37 -5.03
C GLN A 61 33.73 6.45 -5.64
N ARG A 62 34.28 7.32 -6.47
CA ARG A 62 33.48 8.37 -7.16
C ARG A 62 32.49 7.80 -8.16
N ARG A 63 32.92 6.83 -8.99
CA ARG A 63 32.06 6.17 -9.99
C ARG A 63 30.92 5.37 -9.34
N MET A 64 31.18 4.74 -8.19
CA MET A 64 30.22 3.99 -7.40
C MET A 64 29.32 4.89 -6.53
N GLY A 65 29.52 6.19 -6.51
CA GLY A 65 28.75 7.12 -5.69
C GLY A 65 28.91 6.91 -4.18
N ILE A 66 30.07 6.36 -3.74
CA ILE A 66 30.30 6.08 -2.32
C ILE A 66 30.39 7.40 -1.56
N ARG A 67 29.47 7.56 -0.60
CA ARG A 67 29.46 8.68 0.34
C ARG A 67 29.64 8.16 1.75
N THR A 68 30.37 8.91 2.58
CA THR A 68 30.62 8.58 3.97
C THR A 68 30.21 9.73 4.88
N ALA A 69 29.72 9.41 6.07
CA ALA A 69 29.40 10.36 7.13
C ALA A 69 30.02 9.90 8.47
N MET A 70 30.09 10.82 9.41
CA MET A 70 30.43 10.55 10.84
C MET A 70 29.21 10.93 11.68
N PRO A 71 28.17 10.09 11.70
CA PRO A 71 26.94 10.40 12.39
C PRO A 71 27.13 10.28 13.90
N GLN A 72 26.44 11.15 14.65
CA GLN A 72 26.51 11.17 16.11
C GLN A 72 25.37 10.39 16.74
N PRO A 73 25.58 9.75 17.91
CA PRO A 73 24.52 9.13 18.69
C PRO A 73 23.48 10.17 19.13
N ALA A 74 22.22 9.85 18.94
CA ALA A 74 21.09 10.66 19.39
C ALA A 74 19.99 9.79 20.01
N ALA A 75 19.04 10.41 20.71
CA ALA A 75 17.84 9.74 21.14
C ALA A 75 16.83 9.69 19.99
N HIS A 76 16.36 8.50 19.68
CA HIS A 76 15.36 8.26 18.64
C HIS A 76 14.13 7.56 19.25
N PRO A 77 12.92 7.80 18.76
CA PRO A 77 11.75 7.06 19.22
C PRO A 77 11.92 5.58 18.89
N MET A 78 11.48 4.71 19.79
CA MET A 78 11.36 3.29 19.48
C MET A 78 10.26 3.07 18.45
N THR A 79 10.42 2.04 17.64
CA THR A 79 9.41 1.65 16.63
C THR A 79 9.10 0.17 16.73
N VAL A 80 7.94 -0.19 16.23
CA VAL A 80 7.50 -1.59 16.09
C VAL A 80 6.83 -1.77 14.73
N GLU A 81 7.12 -2.88 14.09
CA GLU A 81 6.45 -3.27 12.85
C GLU A 81 5.17 -4.03 13.16
N LEU A 82 4.08 -3.62 12.51
CA LEU A 82 2.75 -4.18 12.68
C LEU A 82 2.20 -4.61 11.32
N ASN A 83 1.65 -5.81 11.25
CA ASN A 83 0.88 -6.24 10.10
C ASN A 83 -0.46 -5.50 10.08
N ALA A 84 -0.82 -4.98 8.93
CA ALA A 84 -1.99 -4.16 8.76
C ALA A 84 -2.66 -4.39 7.41
N VAL A 85 -3.89 -3.92 7.28
CA VAL A 85 -4.69 -3.97 6.04
C VAL A 85 -5.28 -2.59 5.80
N VAL A 86 -5.34 -2.19 4.54
CA VAL A 86 -6.03 -0.95 4.13
C VAL A 86 -7.53 -1.14 4.28
N ALA A 87 -8.17 -0.24 5.00
CA ALA A 87 -9.62 -0.26 5.28
C ALA A 87 -10.30 1.03 4.79
N ILE A 88 -11.60 0.95 4.60
CA ILE A 88 -12.44 2.10 4.26
C ILE A 88 -12.65 2.96 5.51
N ASP A 89 -12.55 4.29 5.36
CA ASP A 89 -13.10 5.20 6.39
C ASP A 89 -14.64 5.12 6.33
N PRO A 90 -15.33 4.66 7.39
CA PRO A 90 -16.79 4.55 7.41
C PRO A 90 -17.51 5.87 7.13
N ASN A 91 -16.84 7.01 7.33
CA ASN A 91 -17.38 8.34 7.08
C ASN A 91 -17.08 8.89 5.68
N ALA A 92 -16.29 8.15 4.87
CA ALA A 92 -15.86 8.60 3.54
C ALA A 92 -16.09 7.57 2.44
N GLY A 93 -16.68 6.45 2.77
CA GLY A 93 -17.05 5.40 1.83
C GLY A 93 -18.38 4.76 2.23
N GLY A 94 -18.80 3.79 1.46
CA GLY A 94 -20.01 3.05 1.79
C GLY A 94 -20.28 1.89 0.85
N ARG A 95 -21.14 1.00 1.31
CA ARG A 95 -21.64 -0.13 0.53
C ARG A 95 -23.06 0.15 0.07
N LEU A 96 -23.31 -0.07 -1.19
CA LEU A 96 -24.64 -0.08 -1.75
C LEU A 96 -25.15 -1.52 -1.73
N GLN A 97 -26.22 -1.75 -1.00
CA GLN A 97 -26.87 -3.05 -0.86
C GLN A 97 -28.28 -3.03 -1.43
N ALA A 98 -28.75 -4.18 -1.90
CA ALA A 98 -30.15 -4.37 -2.28
C ALA A 98 -31.04 -4.29 -1.02
N GLY A 99 -32.03 -3.40 -1.02
CA GLY A 99 -32.97 -3.25 0.10
C GLY A 99 -34.02 -4.36 0.17
N HIS A 100 -34.32 -5.00 -0.95
CA HIS A 100 -35.28 -6.08 -1.10
C HIS A 100 -34.88 -7.02 -2.25
N PRO A 101 -35.46 -8.23 -2.36
CA PRO A 101 -35.21 -9.12 -3.50
C PRO A 101 -35.71 -8.52 -4.81
N GLY A 102 -34.96 -8.70 -5.90
CA GLY A 102 -35.38 -8.15 -7.18
C GLY A 102 -34.39 -8.46 -8.32
N TRP A 103 -34.63 -7.84 -9.45
CA TRP A 103 -33.74 -7.85 -10.61
C TRP A 103 -32.99 -6.54 -10.70
N ILE A 104 -31.73 -6.63 -11.05
CA ILE A 104 -30.88 -5.46 -11.25
C ILE A 104 -30.88 -5.08 -12.73
N ASP A 105 -31.24 -3.84 -13.00
CA ASP A 105 -31.21 -3.24 -14.34
C ASP A 105 -30.20 -2.07 -14.36
N PRO A 106 -29.56 -1.78 -15.51
CA PRO A 106 -28.64 -0.66 -15.63
C PRO A 106 -29.38 0.68 -15.52
N PRO A 107 -28.78 1.69 -14.87
CA PRO A 107 -29.32 3.05 -14.91
C PRO A 107 -29.11 3.67 -16.28
N PRO A 108 -29.73 4.85 -16.60
CA PRO A 108 -29.39 5.60 -17.79
C PRO A 108 -27.88 5.89 -17.83
N GLY A 109 -27.20 5.39 -18.87
CA GLY A 109 -25.74 5.50 -19.03
C GLY A 109 -24.96 4.21 -18.71
N GLY A 110 -25.64 3.13 -18.30
CA GLY A 110 -25.03 1.83 -18.02
C GLY A 110 -24.51 1.70 -16.58
N PHE A 111 -24.03 0.51 -16.23
CA PHE A 111 -23.41 0.27 -14.92
C PHE A 111 -22.06 0.95 -14.81
N PRO A 112 -21.79 1.68 -13.70
CA PRO A 112 -20.45 2.15 -13.39
C PRO A 112 -19.48 0.98 -13.20
N VAL A 113 -18.26 1.13 -13.73
CA VAL A 113 -17.24 0.10 -13.67
C VAL A 113 -16.20 0.38 -12.57
N LEU A 114 -15.40 -0.64 -12.24
CA LEU A 114 -14.29 -0.52 -11.28
C LEU A 114 -13.38 0.64 -11.64
N GLY A 115 -12.97 1.43 -10.63
CA GLY A 115 -12.11 2.59 -10.80
C GLY A 115 -12.83 3.86 -11.28
N GLN A 116 -14.09 3.79 -11.67
CA GLN A 116 -14.87 4.96 -12.09
C GLN A 116 -15.19 5.85 -10.89
N ARG A 117 -15.07 7.18 -11.08
CA ARG A 117 -15.48 8.18 -10.09
C ARG A 117 -17.00 8.35 -10.11
N VAL A 118 -17.58 8.42 -8.92
CA VAL A 118 -19.01 8.64 -8.72
C VAL A 118 -19.24 9.72 -7.66
N SER A 119 -20.36 10.43 -7.80
CA SER A 119 -20.79 11.44 -6.82
C SER A 119 -21.88 10.86 -5.93
N LYS A 120 -21.93 11.30 -4.67
CA LYS A 120 -23.02 10.95 -3.73
C LYS A 120 -24.40 11.25 -4.36
N GLY A 121 -25.30 10.27 -4.31
CA GLY A 121 -26.62 10.37 -4.92
C GLY A 121 -26.69 10.03 -6.42
N GLN A 122 -25.55 9.76 -7.09
CA GLN A 122 -25.54 9.29 -8.47
C GLN A 122 -26.17 7.90 -8.55
N ALA A 123 -27.05 7.68 -9.54
CA ALA A 123 -27.66 6.38 -9.80
C ALA A 123 -26.59 5.37 -10.23
N LEU A 124 -26.50 4.23 -9.55
CA LEU A 124 -25.57 3.15 -9.83
C LEU A 124 -26.26 1.91 -10.40
N ALA A 125 -27.51 1.68 -10.01
CA ALA A 125 -28.35 0.57 -10.49
C ALA A 125 -29.81 0.90 -10.31
N VAL A 126 -30.68 0.16 -10.97
CA VAL A 126 -32.13 0.18 -10.76
C VAL A 126 -32.53 -1.21 -10.27
N LEU A 127 -33.17 -1.26 -9.10
CA LEU A 127 -33.68 -2.49 -8.53
C LEU A 127 -35.17 -2.59 -8.83
N ARG A 128 -35.55 -3.58 -9.62
CA ARG A 128 -36.94 -3.91 -9.92
C ARG A 128 -37.42 -5.00 -8.97
N HIS A 129 -38.46 -4.70 -8.22
CA HIS A 129 -38.99 -5.61 -7.22
C HIS A 129 -39.42 -6.98 -7.79
N LYS A 130 -39.02 -8.06 -7.13
CA LYS A 130 -39.49 -9.41 -7.41
C LYS A 130 -40.68 -9.72 -6.50
N SER A 131 -41.92 -9.46 -6.98
CA SER A 131 -43.13 -9.84 -6.26
C SER A 131 -43.46 -11.31 -6.54
N GLU A 132 -44.05 -11.99 -5.57
CA GLU A 132 -44.58 -13.34 -5.75
C GLU A 132 -45.74 -13.30 -6.76
N PRO A 133 -45.91 -14.33 -7.63
CA PRO A 133 -47.00 -14.35 -8.64
C PRO A 133 -48.37 -14.16 -8.05
N PHE A 134 -48.62 -14.68 -6.85
CA PHE A 134 -49.90 -14.54 -6.14
C PHE A 134 -50.19 -13.09 -5.74
N ASP A 135 -49.18 -12.39 -5.22
CA ASP A 135 -49.28 -10.99 -4.83
C ASP A 135 -49.51 -10.09 -6.03
N ILE A 136 -48.83 -10.36 -7.14
CA ILE A 136 -49.03 -9.65 -8.41
C ILE A 136 -50.47 -9.82 -8.89
N GLY A 137 -51.00 -11.06 -8.85
CA GLY A 137 -52.40 -11.37 -9.21
C GLY A 137 -53.42 -10.60 -8.37
N ASN A 138 -53.22 -10.59 -7.05
CA ASN A 138 -54.07 -9.85 -6.12
C ASN A 138 -54.01 -8.33 -6.34
N GLN A 139 -52.83 -7.75 -6.52
CA GLN A 139 -52.67 -6.32 -6.79
C GLN A 139 -53.28 -5.93 -8.15
N GLN A 140 -53.11 -6.76 -9.19
CA GLN A 140 -53.75 -6.54 -10.49
C GLN A 140 -55.26 -6.59 -10.42
N ALA A 141 -55.83 -7.54 -9.67
CA ALA A 141 -57.28 -7.62 -9.44
C ALA A 141 -57.80 -6.40 -8.67
N GLN A 142 -57.06 -5.95 -7.65
CA GLN A 142 -57.39 -4.73 -6.89
C GLN A 142 -57.33 -3.47 -7.78
N PHE A 143 -56.31 -3.35 -8.61
CA PHE A 143 -56.17 -2.25 -9.58
C PHE A 143 -57.31 -2.24 -10.58
N ALA A 144 -57.71 -3.40 -11.10
CA ALA A 144 -58.83 -3.51 -12.03
C ALA A 144 -60.14 -3.13 -11.38
N ASN A 145 -60.43 -3.60 -10.13
CA ASN A 145 -61.60 -3.21 -9.35
C ASN A 145 -61.69 -1.70 -9.09
N LEU A 146 -60.57 -1.10 -8.63
CA LEU A 146 -60.52 0.36 -8.41
C LEU A 146 -60.70 1.14 -9.70
N SER A 147 -60.16 0.64 -10.82
CA SER A 147 -60.32 1.27 -12.15
C SER A 147 -61.76 1.22 -12.63
N ALA A 148 -62.49 0.11 -12.41
CA ALA A 148 -63.89 -0.01 -12.72
C ALA A 148 -64.74 0.92 -11.85
N SER A 149 -64.51 0.94 -10.53
CA SER A 149 -65.21 1.82 -9.58
C SER A 149 -65.01 3.30 -9.91
N LEU A 150 -63.76 3.71 -10.24
CA LEU A 150 -63.46 5.06 -10.68
C LEU A 150 -64.18 5.44 -11.97
N LYS A 151 -64.27 4.51 -12.94
CA LYS A 151 -65.04 4.76 -14.18
C LYS A 151 -66.53 5.00 -13.88
N LEU A 152 -67.14 4.21 -13.02
CA LEU A 152 -68.54 4.38 -12.60
C LEU A 152 -68.77 5.72 -11.84
N ALA A 153 -67.87 6.06 -10.91
CA ALA A 153 -67.91 7.30 -10.16
C ALA A 153 -67.75 8.54 -11.10
N ARG A 154 -66.88 8.47 -12.10
CA ARG A 154 -66.73 9.53 -13.12
C ARG A 154 -68.01 9.70 -13.97
N GLN A 155 -68.63 8.60 -14.38
CA GLN A 155 -69.89 8.66 -15.13
C GLN A 155 -71.02 9.23 -14.27
N ARG A 156 -71.07 8.88 -12.97
CA ARG A 156 -72.05 9.46 -12.03
C ARG A 156 -71.84 10.96 -11.89
N LEU A 157 -70.57 11.41 -11.65
CA LEU A 157 -70.25 12.81 -11.54
C LEU A 157 -70.64 13.60 -12.80
N GLN A 158 -70.29 13.09 -13.98
CA GLN A 158 -70.64 13.72 -15.26
C GLN A 158 -72.15 13.87 -15.45
N ARG A 159 -72.96 12.87 -15.07
CA ARG A 159 -74.42 13.00 -15.09
C ARG A 159 -74.93 14.06 -14.10
N LEU A 160 -74.37 14.11 -12.87
CA LEU A 160 -74.78 15.13 -11.88
C LEU A 160 -74.38 16.53 -12.30
N GLU A 161 -73.23 16.68 -12.95
CA GLU A 161 -72.75 17.99 -13.48
C GLU A 161 -73.60 18.46 -14.70
N SER A 162 -74.13 17.52 -15.50
CA SER A 162 -75.07 17.88 -16.59
C SER A 162 -76.46 18.32 -16.15
N LEU A 163 -76.82 18.07 -14.87
CA LEU A 163 -78.13 18.39 -14.25
C LEU A 163 -77.98 19.45 -13.14
N THR A 164 -77.01 20.33 -13.23
CA THR A 164 -76.58 21.26 -12.17
C THR A 164 -77.71 22.17 -11.66
N ASP A 165 -78.70 22.52 -12.51
CA ASP A 165 -79.81 23.40 -12.10
C ASP A 165 -80.85 22.69 -11.26
N SER A 166 -80.84 21.37 -11.17
CA SER A 166 -81.85 20.56 -10.49
C SER A 166 -81.30 19.74 -9.32
N ILE A 167 -80.00 19.78 -9.05
CA ILE A 167 -79.32 18.96 -8.04
C ILE A 167 -78.62 19.81 -7.00
N PRO A 168 -78.70 19.47 -5.70
CA PRO A 168 -77.96 20.17 -4.64
C PRO A 168 -76.43 20.11 -4.89
N ARG A 169 -75.74 21.28 -4.76
CA ARG A 169 -74.27 21.38 -4.90
C ARG A 169 -73.53 20.38 -4.04
N LYS A 170 -74.04 20.07 -2.87
CA LYS A 170 -73.48 19.05 -1.95
C LYS A 170 -73.34 17.68 -2.57
N GLU A 171 -74.26 17.25 -3.42
CA GLU A 171 -74.20 15.96 -4.10
C GLU A 171 -73.14 15.94 -5.17
N ILE A 172 -72.96 17.03 -5.89
CA ILE A 172 -71.85 17.17 -6.91
C ILE A 172 -70.50 17.19 -6.20
N GLU A 173 -70.35 17.90 -5.10
CA GLU A 173 -69.14 17.91 -4.29
C GLU A 173 -68.82 16.53 -3.70
N ALA A 174 -69.80 15.80 -3.20
CA ALA A 174 -69.63 14.44 -2.71
C ALA A 174 -69.17 13.47 -3.83
N ALA A 175 -69.76 13.59 -5.03
CA ALA A 175 -69.35 12.79 -6.18
C ALA A 175 -67.92 13.14 -6.65
N ARG A 176 -67.49 14.43 -6.58
CA ARG A 176 -66.11 14.84 -6.87
C ARG A 176 -65.14 14.25 -5.85
N ALA A 177 -65.46 14.32 -4.57
CA ALA A 177 -64.63 13.74 -3.52
C ALA A 177 -64.48 12.21 -3.70
N GLU A 178 -65.58 11.50 -4.09
CA GLU A 178 -65.52 10.07 -4.38
C GLU A 178 -64.57 9.76 -5.56
N VAL A 179 -64.66 10.50 -6.68
CA VAL A 179 -63.78 10.38 -7.82
C VAL A 179 -62.31 10.64 -7.44
N GLN A 180 -62.05 11.67 -6.65
CA GLN A 180 -60.70 11.96 -6.17
C GLN A 180 -60.12 10.89 -5.29
N SER A 181 -60.94 10.34 -4.34
CA SER A 181 -60.52 9.23 -3.45
C SER A 181 -60.20 7.97 -4.22
N LEU A 182 -61.08 7.54 -5.13
CA LEU A 182 -60.85 6.35 -5.96
C LEU A 182 -59.67 6.51 -6.92
N SER A 183 -59.47 7.72 -7.46
CA SER A 183 -58.30 8.02 -8.29
C SER A 183 -56.99 7.86 -7.48
N GLY A 184 -56.95 8.43 -6.26
CA GLY A 184 -55.79 8.32 -5.36
C GLY A 184 -55.48 6.86 -4.99
N GLN A 185 -56.53 6.07 -4.67
CA GLN A 185 -56.34 4.66 -4.34
C GLN A 185 -55.86 3.85 -5.53
N ARG A 186 -56.46 4.03 -6.72
CA ARG A 186 -55.99 3.35 -7.96
C ARG A 186 -54.54 3.69 -8.28
N ASP A 187 -54.18 4.98 -8.18
CA ASP A 187 -52.83 5.47 -8.48
C ASP A 187 -51.78 4.91 -7.49
N ALA A 188 -52.16 4.78 -6.22
CA ALA A 188 -51.31 4.16 -5.20
C ALA A 188 -51.03 2.69 -5.53
N VAL A 189 -52.06 1.90 -5.84
CA VAL A 189 -51.90 0.48 -6.23
C VAL A 189 -51.14 0.37 -7.58
N GLY A 190 -51.39 1.27 -8.54
CA GLY A 190 -50.70 1.27 -9.82
C GLY A 190 -49.20 1.55 -9.67
N LYS A 191 -48.81 2.44 -8.77
CA LYS A 191 -47.42 2.69 -8.44
C LYS A 191 -46.72 1.48 -7.83
N SER A 192 -47.38 0.73 -6.94
CA SER A 192 -46.79 -0.45 -6.31
C SER A 192 -46.56 -1.60 -7.29
N LEU A 193 -47.37 -1.74 -8.35
CA LEU A 193 -47.21 -2.77 -9.38
C LEU A 193 -45.93 -2.61 -10.23
N HIS A 194 -45.42 -1.36 -10.37
CA HIS A 194 -44.27 -1.03 -11.19
C HIS A 194 -43.16 -0.40 -10.39
N GLN A 195 -43.07 -0.73 -9.10
CA GLN A 195 -42.07 -0.14 -8.23
C GLN A 195 -40.67 -0.54 -8.65
N THR A 196 -39.86 0.46 -8.97
CA THR A 196 -38.43 0.36 -9.21
C THR A 196 -37.72 1.31 -8.28
N ASP A 197 -36.70 0.81 -7.60
CA ASP A 197 -35.89 1.64 -6.71
C ASP A 197 -34.59 2.01 -7.41
N THR A 198 -34.33 3.31 -7.52
CA THR A 198 -33.04 3.78 -8.00
C THR A 198 -32.03 3.69 -6.85
N LEU A 199 -31.06 2.80 -7.00
CA LEU A 199 -29.98 2.61 -6.06
C LEU A 199 -28.88 3.63 -6.34
N THR A 200 -28.58 4.47 -5.36
CA THR A 200 -27.66 5.60 -5.52
C THR A 200 -26.40 5.42 -4.69
N ALA A 201 -25.32 6.07 -5.13
CA ALA A 201 -24.03 6.07 -4.42
C ALA A 201 -24.17 6.67 -3.01
N PRO A 202 -23.79 5.96 -1.95
CA PRO A 202 -23.88 6.43 -0.57
C PRO A 202 -22.89 7.56 -0.25
N ALA A 203 -21.77 7.61 -0.99
CA ALA A 203 -20.72 8.60 -0.84
C ALA A 203 -20.15 8.98 -2.21
N SER A 204 -19.44 10.11 -2.27
CA SER A 204 -18.61 10.45 -3.42
C SER A 204 -17.27 9.73 -3.32
N GLY A 205 -16.74 9.23 -4.42
CA GLY A 205 -15.48 8.48 -4.43
C GLY A 205 -15.25 7.71 -5.71
N VAL A 206 -14.63 6.57 -5.58
CA VAL A 206 -14.31 5.64 -6.68
C VAL A 206 -14.96 4.29 -6.39
N ILE A 207 -15.46 3.63 -7.42
CA ILE A 207 -15.98 2.26 -7.33
C ILE A 207 -14.81 1.30 -7.00
N ALA A 208 -14.80 0.77 -5.79
CA ALA A 208 -13.80 -0.21 -5.32
C ALA A 208 -14.21 -1.65 -5.66
N SER A 209 -15.52 -1.96 -5.63
CA SER A 209 -16.06 -3.23 -6.11
C SER A 209 -17.40 -3.03 -6.81
N ALA A 210 -17.70 -3.86 -7.80
CA ALA A 210 -18.95 -3.87 -8.56
C ALA A 210 -19.36 -5.33 -8.81
N ASN A 211 -20.42 -5.76 -8.13
CA ASN A 211 -20.95 -7.13 -8.18
C ASN A 211 -22.34 -7.12 -8.81
N VAL A 212 -22.44 -6.56 -10.03
CA VAL A 212 -23.72 -6.39 -10.73
C VAL A 212 -23.63 -6.84 -12.19
N LEU A 213 -24.68 -7.49 -12.64
CA LEU A 213 -24.92 -7.85 -14.04
C LEU A 213 -26.36 -7.51 -14.41
N ALA A 214 -26.60 -7.08 -15.65
CA ALA A 214 -27.94 -6.79 -16.14
C ALA A 214 -28.83 -8.05 -16.04
N GLY A 215 -30.01 -7.89 -15.43
CA GLY A 215 -30.94 -8.99 -15.22
C GLY A 215 -30.60 -9.95 -14.09
N GLN A 216 -29.53 -9.69 -13.33
CA GLN A 216 -29.17 -10.49 -12.14
C GLN A 216 -30.28 -10.42 -11.10
N VAL A 217 -30.59 -11.57 -10.50
CA VAL A 217 -31.48 -11.66 -9.31
C VAL A 217 -30.64 -11.47 -8.06
N VAL A 218 -31.10 -10.59 -7.16
CA VAL A 218 -30.43 -10.30 -5.88
C VAL A 218 -31.38 -10.53 -4.72
N ALA A 219 -30.82 -10.87 -3.57
CA ALA A 219 -31.50 -10.94 -2.29
C ALA A 219 -31.34 -9.64 -1.50
N ALA A 220 -32.20 -9.40 -0.52
CA ALA A 220 -32.02 -8.30 0.43
C ALA A 220 -30.69 -8.45 1.18
N GLY A 221 -29.90 -7.38 1.24
CA GLY A 221 -28.58 -7.37 1.88
C GLY A 221 -27.40 -7.68 0.96
N ASP A 222 -27.63 -8.14 -0.28
CA ASP A 222 -26.55 -8.37 -1.24
C ASP A 222 -25.79 -7.05 -1.51
N VAL A 223 -24.46 -7.09 -1.43
CA VAL A 223 -23.59 -5.95 -1.71
C VAL A 223 -23.40 -5.84 -3.21
N LEU A 224 -23.88 -4.75 -3.79
CA LEU A 224 -23.82 -4.46 -5.23
C LEU A 224 -22.60 -3.64 -5.60
N TYR A 225 -22.33 -2.58 -4.84
CA TYR A 225 -21.22 -1.69 -5.05
C TYR A 225 -20.54 -1.32 -3.73
N GLU A 226 -19.26 -1.11 -3.80
CA GLU A 226 -18.47 -0.50 -2.73
C GLU A 226 -17.83 0.77 -3.27
N VAL A 227 -18.11 1.91 -2.63
CA VAL A 227 -17.60 3.23 -3.00
C VAL A 227 -16.64 3.69 -1.92
N VAL A 228 -15.43 4.10 -2.31
CA VAL A 228 -14.39 4.57 -1.39
C VAL A 228 -13.83 5.91 -1.83
N ASP A 229 -13.50 6.73 -0.87
CA ASP A 229 -12.70 7.94 -1.11
C ASP A 229 -11.21 7.56 -0.97
N PRO A 230 -10.43 7.53 -2.06
CA PRO A 230 -9.02 7.12 -2.01
C PRO A 230 -8.14 8.10 -1.22
N ALA A 231 -8.60 9.33 -0.97
CA ALA A 231 -7.89 10.30 -0.14
C ALA A 231 -8.13 10.09 1.37
N ARG A 232 -9.10 9.26 1.74
CA ARG A 232 -9.54 9.04 3.12
C ARG A 232 -9.61 7.56 3.45
N LEU A 233 -8.43 6.92 3.45
CA LEU A 233 -8.29 5.52 3.83
C LEU A 233 -7.83 5.40 5.29
N LEU A 234 -8.24 4.32 5.93
CA LEU A 234 -7.74 3.88 7.22
C LEU A 234 -6.80 2.69 7.03
N ILE A 235 -5.89 2.53 7.97
CA ILE A 235 -5.02 1.36 8.06
C ILE A 235 -5.37 0.66 9.37
N GLU A 236 -5.91 -0.55 9.29
CA GLU A 236 -6.19 -1.40 10.43
C GLU A 236 -5.01 -2.33 10.67
N ALA A 237 -4.23 -2.07 11.71
CA ALA A 237 -3.18 -2.95 12.18
C ALA A 237 -3.70 -3.82 13.34
N SER A 238 -2.96 -4.88 13.66
CA SER A 238 -3.29 -5.76 14.77
C SER A 238 -2.06 -6.08 15.63
N THR A 239 -2.26 -6.21 16.93
CA THR A 239 -1.20 -6.60 17.88
C THR A 239 -1.75 -7.54 18.94
N ALA A 240 -0.90 -8.47 19.39
CA ALA A 240 -1.19 -9.29 20.59
C ALA A 240 -0.89 -8.53 21.88
N ASP A 241 -0.04 -7.50 21.84
CA ASP A 241 0.34 -6.69 23.01
C ASP A 241 -0.65 -5.53 23.21
N SER A 242 -1.55 -5.68 24.17
CA SER A 242 -2.53 -4.66 24.53
C SER A 242 -1.89 -3.39 25.13
N SER A 243 -0.70 -3.48 25.69
CA SER A 243 0.02 -2.34 26.28
C SER A 243 0.54 -1.37 25.21
N LEU A 244 0.74 -1.87 24.00
CA LEU A 244 1.29 -1.12 22.89
C LEU A 244 0.42 0.09 22.50
N ALA A 245 -0.90 -0.06 22.61
CA ALA A 245 -1.88 0.97 22.26
C ALA A 245 -1.65 2.30 23.00
N ASN A 246 -1.21 2.25 24.27
CA ASN A 246 -0.96 3.44 25.08
C ASN A 246 0.39 4.13 24.75
N ARG A 247 1.25 3.45 24.00
CA ARG A 247 2.61 3.88 23.69
C ARG A 247 2.75 4.39 22.27
N ILE A 248 1.81 4.07 21.37
CA ILE A 248 1.83 4.51 19.97
C ILE A 248 1.52 6.00 19.88
N LYS A 249 2.37 6.73 19.14
CA LYS A 249 2.19 8.16 18.81
C LYS A 249 1.79 8.41 17.35
N GLY A 250 2.05 7.45 16.47
CA GLY A 250 1.81 7.54 15.04
C GLY A 250 2.63 6.49 14.31
N GLY A 251 2.90 6.71 13.04
CA GLY A 251 3.72 5.78 12.26
C GLY A 251 3.89 6.18 10.81
N ALA A 252 4.44 5.24 10.03
CA ALA A 252 4.58 5.34 8.59
C ALA A 252 4.40 3.96 7.94
N LEU A 253 4.14 3.92 6.64
CA LEU A 253 4.17 2.67 5.88
C LEU A 253 5.62 2.23 5.64
N ALA A 254 5.90 0.95 5.84
CA ALA A 254 7.24 0.37 5.64
C ALA A 254 7.71 0.43 4.18
N SER A 255 6.78 0.51 3.21
CA SER A 255 7.07 0.57 1.77
C SER A 255 7.80 1.83 1.29
N GLY A 256 8.06 2.79 2.17
CA GLY A 256 8.79 4.03 1.81
C GLY A 256 8.04 5.00 0.92
N THR A 257 6.81 4.73 0.61
CA THR A 257 5.98 5.47 -0.35
C THR A 257 5.35 6.76 0.21
N GLY A 258 5.84 7.24 1.37
CA GLY A 258 5.59 8.61 1.82
C GLY A 258 4.29 8.87 2.58
N GLY A 259 3.50 7.88 2.96
CA GLY A 259 2.30 8.08 3.78
C GLY A 259 2.64 8.22 5.26
N LYS A 260 2.27 9.34 5.89
CA LYS A 260 2.30 9.48 7.36
C LYS A 260 1.03 8.88 7.94
N LEU A 261 1.18 8.12 9.02
CA LEU A 261 0.08 7.50 9.74
C LEU A 261 -0.16 8.20 11.07
N GLU A 262 -1.34 8.77 11.21
CA GLU A 262 -1.82 9.31 12.47
C GLU A 262 -2.54 8.19 13.26
N PHE A 263 -2.15 7.94 14.49
CA PHE A 263 -2.81 6.97 15.33
C PHE A 263 -4.16 7.51 15.79
N VAL A 264 -5.24 6.83 15.42
CA VAL A 264 -6.61 7.21 15.80
C VAL A 264 -7.00 6.59 17.13
N GLY A 265 -6.65 5.32 17.33
CA GLY A 265 -6.98 4.60 18.55
C GLY A 265 -6.87 3.09 18.43
N ALA A 266 -7.12 2.42 19.56
CA ALA A 266 -7.15 0.97 19.64
C ALA A 266 -8.54 0.48 20.06
N GLY A 267 -8.99 -0.61 19.45
CA GLY A 267 -10.19 -1.30 19.89
C GLY A 267 -10.01 -1.92 21.26
N ARG A 268 -11.09 -1.94 22.04
CA ARG A 268 -11.11 -2.63 23.35
C ARG A 268 -11.70 -4.05 23.25
N SER A 269 -12.10 -4.46 22.06
CA SER A 269 -12.56 -5.81 21.75
C SER A 269 -11.54 -6.49 20.84
N LEU A 270 -11.22 -7.73 21.12
CA LEU A 270 -10.30 -8.51 20.29
C LEU A 270 -10.99 -8.89 18.95
N LYS A 271 -10.27 -8.72 17.86
CA LYS A 271 -10.65 -9.20 16.54
C LYS A 271 -9.65 -10.28 16.14
N ASN A 272 -10.14 -11.51 15.94
CA ASN A 272 -9.27 -12.68 15.66
C ASN A 272 -8.15 -12.90 16.68
N GLY A 273 -8.43 -12.67 17.98
CA GLY A 273 -7.45 -12.84 19.06
C GLY A 273 -6.43 -11.72 19.21
N ALA A 274 -6.52 -10.64 18.45
CA ALA A 274 -5.61 -9.51 18.50
C ALA A 274 -6.36 -8.19 18.78
N VAL A 275 -5.66 -7.22 19.36
CA VAL A 275 -6.15 -5.85 19.56
C VAL A 275 -6.07 -5.10 18.23
N PRO A 276 -7.18 -4.61 17.66
CA PRO A 276 -7.15 -3.80 16.45
C PRO A 276 -6.66 -2.38 16.77
N LEU A 277 -5.78 -1.87 15.93
CA LEU A 277 -5.19 -0.54 15.98
C LEU A 277 -5.58 0.20 14.69
N THR A 278 -6.14 1.39 14.83
CA THR A 278 -6.58 2.17 13.66
C THR A 278 -5.65 3.36 13.46
N PHE A 279 -5.17 3.52 12.25
CA PHE A 279 -4.40 4.67 11.79
C PHE A 279 -5.11 5.34 10.64
N ARG A 280 -5.01 6.67 10.56
CA ARG A 280 -5.43 7.47 9.41
C ARG A 280 -4.23 7.75 8.53
N LEU A 281 -4.37 7.45 7.24
CA LEU A 281 -3.35 7.77 6.24
C LEU A 281 -3.48 9.24 5.84
N THR A 282 -2.36 9.98 5.89
CA THR A 282 -2.28 11.39 5.49
C THR A 282 -1.11 11.62 4.55
N GLY A 283 -1.31 12.44 3.52
CA GLY A 283 -0.24 12.88 2.62
C GLY A 283 0.40 11.78 1.78
N SER A 284 -0.37 10.77 1.36
CA SER A 284 0.11 9.70 0.47
C SER A 284 -0.41 9.92 -0.95
N ASP A 285 0.51 10.00 -1.91
CA ASP A 285 0.18 9.96 -3.36
C ASP A 285 0.15 8.51 -3.89
N VAL A 286 0.33 7.52 -3.01
CA VAL A 286 0.35 6.10 -3.40
C VAL A 286 -1.06 5.57 -3.52
N PRO A 287 -1.42 5.02 -4.68
CA PRO A 287 -2.70 4.35 -4.84
C PRO A 287 -2.69 3.05 -4.01
N LEU A 288 -3.44 3.06 -2.89
CA LEU A 288 -3.68 1.88 -2.08
C LEU A 288 -5.06 1.31 -2.38
N ALA A 289 -5.14 -0.01 -2.48
CA ALA A 289 -6.42 -0.70 -2.63
C ALA A 289 -6.97 -1.13 -1.27
N VAL A 290 -8.28 -1.04 -1.08
CA VAL A 290 -8.95 -1.60 0.10
C VAL A 290 -8.71 -3.10 0.17
N GLY A 291 -8.40 -3.62 1.35
CA GLY A 291 -8.01 -5.02 1.56
C GLY A 291 -6.54 -5.31 1.30
N GLN A 292 -5.76 -4.35 0.79
CA GLN A 292 -4.32 -4.54 0.54
C GLN A 292 -3.57 -4.73 1.86
N PRO A 293 -2.76 -5.80 1.99
CA PRO A 293 -1.88 -5.97 3.14
C PRO A 293 -0.72 -4.98 3.08
N VAL A 294 -0.43 -4.35 4.20
CA VAL A 294 0.66 -3.37 4.36
C VAL A 294 1.36 -3.59 5.70
N THR A 295 2.60 -3.14 5.82
CA THR A 295 3.31 -3.11 7.10
C THR A 295 3.39 -1.68 7.60
N VAL A 296 2.99 -1.47 8.85
CA VAL A 296 3.06 -0.19 9.56
C VAL A 296 4.28 -0.22 10.48
N VAL A 297 5.14 0.77 10.36
CA VAL A 297 6.19 1.07 11.34
C VAL A 297 5.62 2.08 12.32
N ALA A 298 5.08 1.58 13.43
CA ALA A 298 4.48 2.42 14.46
C ALA A 298 5.57 3.03 15.36
N THR A 299 5.48 4.33 15.61
CA THR A 299 6.39 5.10 16.45
C THR A 299 5.85 5.11 17.87
N LEU A 300 6.71 4.76 18.83
CA LEU A 300 6.36 4.69 20.26
C LEU A 300 6.77 5.96 21.01
N SER A 301 6.21 6.12 22.20
CA SER A 301 6.61 7.18 23.14
C SER A 301 8.00 6.96 23.73
N ASP A 302 8.42 5.70 23.80
CA ASP A 302 9.72 5.31 24.36
C ASP A 302 10.83 5.68 23.37
N THR A 303 12.00 6.01 23.90
CA THR A 303 13.17 6.37 23.12
C THR A 303 14.31 5.39 23.33
N LEU A 304 15.12 5.20 22.30
CA LEU A 304 16.38 4.48 22.35
C LEU A 304 17.52 5.40 21.89
N ARG A 305 18.71 5.18 22.42
CA ARG A 305 19.89 5.93 22.01
C ARG A 305 20.68 5.12 20.99
N GLY A 306 21.04 5.75 19.88
CA GLY A 306 21.78 5.09 18.81
C GLY A 306 22.18 6.05 17.69
N ILE A 307 22.83 5.50 16.67
CA ILE A 307 23.30 6.23 15.49
C ILE A 307 22.31 6.00 14.33
N ALA A 308 21.63 7.04 13.88
CA ALA A 308 20.74 6.95 12.72
C ALA A 308 21.53 6.92 11.43
N LEU A 309 21.18 5.97 10.55
CA LEU A 309 21.77 5.79 9.23
C LEU A 309 20.67 5.60 8.18
N PRO A 310 20.89 5.99 6.92
CA PRO A 310 20.02 5.56 5.83
C PRO A 310 19.94 4.02 5.76
N SER A 311 18.77 3.46 5.48
CA SER A 311 18.59 2.01 5.40
C SER A 311 19.50 1.34 4.35
N GLU A 312 19.87 2.07 3.27
CA GLU A 312 20.81 1.63 2.24
C GLU A 312 22.26 1.46 2.75
N ALA A 313 22.61 2.03 3.90
CA ALA A 313 23.91 1.86 4.54
C ALA A 313 24.05 0.49 5.22
N LEU A 314 22.92 -0.12 5.59
CA LEU A 314 22.87 -1.43 6.23
C LEU A 314 22.78 -2.52 5.17
N VAL A 315 23.78 -3.39 5.13
CA VAL A 315 23.84 -4.55 4.22
C VAL A 315 24.02 -5.84 5.01
N ARG A 316 23.81 -6.98 4.36
CA ARG A 316 24.06 -8.29 4.97
C ARG A 316 25.33 -8.90 4.41
N ASN A 317 26.17 -9.44 5.28
CA ASN A 317 27.36 -10.17 4.89
C ASN A 317 27.02 -11.60 4.39
N ALA A 318 28.04 -12.37 4.02
CA ALA A 318 27.87 -13.75 3.55
C ALA A 318 27.22 -14.68 4.60
N SER A 319 27.34 -14.37 5.88
CA SER A 319 26.70 -15.09 7.00
C SER A 319 25.31 -14.55 7.36
N ASN A 320 24.71 -13.72 6.48
CA ASN A 320 23.41 -13.06 6.68
C ASN A 320 23.33 -12.12 7.91
N LEU A 321 24.47 -11.73 8.48
CA LEU A 321 24.53 -10.77 9.59
C LEU A 321 24.45 -9.34 9.08
N PRO A 322 23.74 -8.44 9.78
CA PRO A 322 23.68 -7.03 9.41
C PRO A 322 25.04 -6.38 9.66
N VAL A 323 25.57 -5.69 8.65
CA VAL A 323 26.84 -4.99 8.71
C VAL A 323 26.71 -3.61 8.08
N VAL A 324 27.56 -2.68 8.53
CA VAL A 324 27.82 -1.40 7.85
C VAL A 324 29.28 -1.34 7.41
N TRP A 325 29.55 -0.62 6.32
CA TRP A 325 30.91 -0.44 5.86
C TRP A 325 31.55 0.80 6.51
N ILE A 326 32.65 0.61 7.21
CA ILE A 326 33.47 1.68 7.81
C ILE A 326 34.66 1.97 6.93
N LYS A 327 34.90 3.23 6.64
CA LYS A 327 36.10 3.68 5.93
C LYS A 327 37.25 3.83 6.90
N SER A 328 38.22 2.87 6.91
CA SER A 328 39.38 2.85 7.79
C SER A 328 40.62 3.55 7.21
N GLY A 329 40.62 3.91 5.93
CA GLY A 329 41.70 4.59 5.24
C GLY A 329 41.24 5.25 3.97
N THR A 330 42.18 5.70 3.12
CA THR A 330 41.85 6.42 1.88
C THR A 330 41.08 5.55 0.88
N GLN A 331 41.35 4.22 0.87
CA GLN A 331 40.83 3.28 -0.11
C GLN A 331 40.28 1.98 0.54
N ARG A 332 40.44 1.80 1.87
CA ARG A 332 40.07 0.58 2.58
C ARG A 332 38.74 0.74 3.31
N PHE A 333 37.89 -0.26 3.17
CA PHE A 333 36.59 -0.38 3.83
C PHE A 333 36.50 -1.66 4.61
N ILE A 334 36.01 -1.62 5.85
CA ILE A 334 35.86 -2.77 6.75
C ILE A 334 34.36 -2.97 6.99
N ALA A 335 33.91 -4.24 6.88
CA ALA A 335 32.56 -4.61 7.26
C ALA A 335 32.45 -4.75 8.77
N GLN A 336 31.69 -3.87 9.40
CA GLN A 336 31.47 -3.84 10.85
C GLN A 336 30.10 -4.44 11.16
N PRO A 337 30.02 -5.59 11.89
CA PRO A 337 28.77 -6.11 12.41
C PRO A 337 28.09 -5.12 13.35
N VAL A 338 26.78 -4.96 13.21
CA VAL A 338 26.02 -3.99 14.01
C VAL A 338 24.67 -4.56 14.45
N GLU A 339 24.16 -4.04 15.55
CA GLU A 339 22.78 -4.22 15.95
C GLU A 339 21.98 -3.00 15.49
N ALA A 340 21.00 -3.23 14.60
CA ALA A 340 20.20 -2.16 14.04
C ALA A 340 18.70 -2.41 14.24
N ARG A 341 17.95 -1.32 14.42
CA ARG A 341 16.49 -1.32 14.48
C ARG A 341 15.93 -0.36 13.43
N VAL A 342 14.81 -0.71 12.87
CA VAL A 342 14.12 0.15 11.90
C VAL A 342 13.57 1.36 12.62
N LEU A 343 13.78 2.56 12.12
CA LEU A 343 13.20 3.80 12.63
C LEU A 343 12.02 4.25 11.77
N ASP A 344 12.21 4.16 10.46
CA ASP A 344 11.18 4.42 9.46
C ASP A 344 11.56 3.69 8.15
N ALA A 345 10.78 3.92 7.07
CA ALA A 345 11.00 3.27 5.78
C ALA A 345 12.37 3.53 5.14
N ARG A 346 13.10 4.57 5.57
CA ARG A 346 14.36 5.01 4.97
C ARG A 346 15.52 5.05 5.95
N THR A 347 15.25 4.90 7.25
CA THR A 347 16.21 5.12 8.32
C THR A 347 16.24 3.92 9.26
N VAL A 348 17.46 3.51 9.63
CA VAL A 348 17.71 2.54 10.70
C VAL A 348 18.51 3.20 11.82
N VAL A 349 18.32 2.75 13.05
CA VAL A 349 19.14 3.18 14.21
C VAL A 349 20.04 2.04 14.61
N VAL A 350 21.35 2.27 14.57
CA VAL A 350 22.34 1.34 15.08
C VAL A 350 22.51 1.59 16.57
N VAL A 351 22.18 0.58 17.37
CA VAL A 351 22.20 0.61 18.83
C VAL A 351 23.44 -0.03 19.42
N GLY A 352 24.17 -0.82 18.63
CA GLY A 352 25.41 -1.48 19.02
C GLY A 352 26.33 -1.72 17.84
N GLY A 353 27.65 -1.81 18.09
CA GLY A 353 28.67 -2.14 17.09
C GLY A 353 29.29 -0.94 16.36
N LEU A 354 28.84 0.32 16.60
CA LEU A 354 29.44 1.53 16.03
C LEU A 354 29.96 2.48 17.12
N SER A 355 31.11 3.11 16.84
CA SER A 355 31.62 4.24 17.60
C SER A 355 31.32 5.58 16.88
N PRO A 356 31.14 6.69 17.61
CA PRO A 356 30.95 8.03 17.04
C PRO A 356 32.07 8.48 16.10
N GLU A 357 33.27 7.91 16.25
CA GLU A 357 34.45 8.21 15.43
C GLU A 357 34.46 7.46 14.09
N ASN A 358 33.58 6.47 13.94
CA ASN A 358 33.54 5.68 12.73
C ASN A 358 33.03 6.49 11.53
N ARG A 359 33.80 6.49 10.45
CA ARG A 359 33.35 7.04 9.18
C ARG A 359 32.55 5.98 8.39
N VAL A 360 31.25 6.04 8.48
CA VAL A 360 30.33 5.06 7.95
C VAL A 360 29.94 5.38 6.50
N VAL A 361 29.86 4.36 5.64
CA VAL A 361 29.35 4.51 4.27
C VAL A 361 27.84 4.64 4.33
N VAL A 362 27.31 5.77 3.91
CA VAL A 362 25.88 6.10 3.91
C VAL A 362 25.23 5.95 2.54
N SER A 363 26.03 5.84 1.46
CA SER A 363 25.55 5.55 0.11
C SER A 363 26.58 4.68 -0.62
N GLY A 364 26.12 3.75 -1.47
CA GLY A 364 26.97 2.81 -2.23
C GLY A 364 27.45 1.58 -1.44
N ALA A 365 26.91 1.32 -0.24
CA ALA A 365 27.31 0.20 0.59
C ALA A 365 27.04 -1.17 -0.10
N ALA A 366 25.92 -1.30 -0.79
CA ALA A 366 25.56 -2.51 -1.52
C ALA A 366 26.58 -2.84 -2.63
N LEU A 367 27.14 -1.83 -3.31
CA LEU A 367 28.16 -2.02 -4.34
C LEU A 367 29.48 -2.49 -3.75
N ILE A 368 29.89 -1.95 -2.58
CA ILE A 368 31.08 -2.44 -1.85
C ILE A 368 30.88 -3.90 -1.44
N ASN A 369 29.67 -4.25 -1.01
CA ASN A 369 29.35 -5.61 -0.55
C ASN A 369 29.47 -6.68 -1.64
N GLN A 370 29.32 -6.30 -2.91
CA GLN A 370 29.42 -7.18 -4.08
C GLN A 370 30.85 -7.43 -4.57
N ILE A 371 31.83 -6.67 -4.10
CA ILE A 371 33.24 -6.84 -4.49
C ILE A 371 33.74 -8.17 -3.93
N ARG A 372 34.29 -9.01 -4.81
CA ARG A 372 34.83 -10.34 -4.51
C ARG A 372 36.34 -10.30 -4.42
#